data_83aa53fc94128e9056ec4c67976e9f99
#
_entry.id   83aa53fc94128e9056ec4c67976e9f99
#
_cell.length_a   1.000
_cell.length_b   1.000
_cell.length_c   1.000
_cell.angle_alpha   90.00
_cell.angle_beta   90.00
_cell.angle_gamma   90.00
#
_symmetry.space_group_name_H-M   'P 1'
#
loop_
_entity.id
_entity.type
_entity.pdbx_description
1 polymer ?
#
loop_
_entity_poly.entity_id
_entity_poly.type
_entity_poly.pdbx_seq_one_letter_code
_entity_poly.pdbx_strand_id
1 'polypeptide(L)'
;MHSETPVVSVIRRSSRLMVRELGFMGSTLASTNYSPSAVHTLVEIALRKEMTASQLVQLLGLEKSSVSRMLARLIAAGELEEVISTEDARAKSLRLTAKGHETVSKINVFSNERVVTAIKRLAPAQQQTISEGLSLYANALLACREAGNDIQPDELKIVQGYIPGMIGRIAEMHGSYYSREHNFGRFFEAKVASGLAEFSERLEKPCNQIWLAVLNDKIVGSVAIDGEDLAPGEAHLRWFILDDGCRGHGVGKKLLNEAMRFCDSAGFSAVHLWTFNKLTAARRLYESYGFTLVKEWEGDQWGSLITEQQFTRHRGA
;
A
#
# COMPACT_ATOMS: atom_id res chain seq x y z
N MET A 1 -7.66 -22.52 15.03
CA MET A 1 -7.33 -22.60 13.58
C MET A 1 -7.61 -21.23 13.00
N HIS A 2 -6.57 -20.42 12.71
CA HIS A 2 -6.77 -19.16 12.01
C HIS A 2 -7.19 -19.49 10.57
N SER A 3 -8.38 -19.06 10.14
CA SER A 3 -8.81 -19.19 8.75
C SER A 3 -7.86 -18.34 7.90
N GLU A 4 -7.10 -19.00 7.04
CA GLU A 4 -6.18 -18.33 6.12
C GLU A 4 -7.00 -17.45 5.17
N THR A 5 -6.73 -16.13 5.16
CA THR A 5 -7.45 -15.24 4.24
C THR A 5 -7.10 -15.59 2.78
N PRO A 6 -8.02 -15.43 1.82
CA PRO A 6 -7.77 -15.73 0.41
C PRO A 6 -6.50 -15.04 -0.13
N VAL A 7 -6.22 -13.83 0.32
CA VAL A 7 -5.02 -13.05 -0.06
C VAL A 7 -3.72 -13.74 0.37
N VAL A 8 -3.65 -14.19 1.63
CA VAL A 8 -2.45 -14.90 2.15
C VAL A 8 -2.17 -16.17 1.36
N SER A 9 -3.21 -16.94 1.06
CA SER A 9 -3.11 -18.17 0.27
C SER A 9 -2.55 -17.90 -1.14
N VAL A 10 -3.04 -16.85 -1.81
CA VAL A 10 -2.56 -16.44 -3.14
C VAL A 10 -1.08 -16.00 -3.08
N ILE A 11 -0.72 -15.13 -2.14
CA ILE A 11 0.67 -14.65 -1.99
C ILE A 11 1.61 -15.85 -1.77
N ARG A 12 1.31 -16.74 -0.83
CA ARG A 12 2.12 -17.92 -0.54
C ARG A 12 2.31 -18.83 -1.74
N ARG A 13 1.24 -19.08 -2.50
CA ARG A 13 1.31 -19.90 -3.72
C ARG A 13 2.19 -19.24 -4.78
N SER A 14 1.99 -17.95 -5.03
CA SER A 14 2.74 -17.17 -6.01
C SER A 14 4.23 -17.06 -5.64
N SER A 15 4.56 -16.84 -4.39
CA SER A 15 5.95 -16.79 -3.90
C SER A 15 6.66 -18.15 -4.14
N ARG A 16 6.01 -19.28 -3.81
CA ARG A 16 6.59 -20.61 -4.08
C ARG A 16 6.79 -20.87 -5.58
N LEU A 17 5.85 -20.42 -6.42
CA LEU A 17 5.99 -20.52 -7.88
C LEU A 17 7.17 -19.68 -8.36
N MET A 18 7.29 -18.43 -7.93
CA MET A 18 8.41 -17.56 -8.29
C MET A 18 9.77 -18.16 -7.93
N VAL A 19 9.92 -18.70 -6.71
CA VAL A 19 11.17 -19.36 -6.27
C VAL A 19 11.57 -20.50 -7.21
N ARG A 20 10.62 -21.32 -7.67
CA ARG A 20 10.88 -22.40 -8.63
C ARG A 20 11.22 -21.87 -10.02
N GLU A 21 10.37 -20.97 -10.53
CA GLU A 21 10.51 -20.46 -11.91
C GLU A 21 11.74 -19.55 -12.05
N LEU A 22 12.17 -18.86 -10.99
CA LEU A 22 13.42 -18.11 -10.97
C LEU A 22 14.67 -19.00 -10.83
N GLY A 23 14.51 -20.29 -10.58
CA GLY A 23 15.61 -21.27 -10.54
C GLY A 23 16.32 -21.37 -9.20
N PHE A 24 15.79 -20.76 -8.13
CA PHE A 24 16.42 -20.82 -6.79
C PHE A 24 16.46 -22.20 -6.16
N MET A 25 15.71 -23.18 -6.72
CA MET A 25 15.74 -24.58 -6.28
C MET A 25 16.88 -25.40 -6.90
N GLY A 26 17.59 -24.81 -7.88
CA GLY A 26 18.74 -25.45 -8.53
C GLY A 26 20.01 -25.37 -7.69
N SER A 27 21.00 -26.22 -8.02
CA SER A 27 22.33 -26.15 -7.42
C SER A 27 23.14 -24.95 -7.91
N THR A 28 22.79 -24.42 -9.09
CA THR A 28 23.41 -23.26 -9.74
C THR A 28 22.35 -22.30 -10.22
N LEU A 29 22.70 -21.02 -10.43
CA LEU A 29 21.77 -19.95 -10.84
C LEU A 29 22.34 -19.12 -12.00
N ALA A 30 21.44 -18.53 -12.79
CA ALA A 30 21.74 -17.55 -13.85
C ALA A 30 22.78 -18.03 -14.87
N SER A 31 22.66 -19.29 -15.30
CA SER A 31 23.60 -19.95 -16.25
C SER A 31 25.08 -19.91 -15.79
N THR A 32 25.33 -19.80 -14.49
CA THR A 32 26.65 -19.88 -13.89
C THR A 32 26.87 -21.23 -13.21
N ASN A 33 28.12 -21.51 -12.81
CA ASN A 33 28.45 -22.66 -11.97
C ASN A 33 28.35 -22.33 -10.47
N TYR A 34 27.70 -21.21 -10.11
CA TYR A 34 27.61 -20.72 -8.73
C TYR A 34 26.23 -21.01 -8.14
N SER A 35 26.20 -21.30 -6.85
CA SER A 35 24.95 -21.45 -6.09
C SER A 35 24.16 -20.15 -6.07
N PRO A 36 22.84 -20.19 -5.83
CA PRO A 36 22.02 -18.97 -5.71
C PRO A 36 22.59 -17.96 -4.72
N SER A 37 23.09 -18.41 -3.56
CA SER A 37 23.70 -17.50 -2.55
C SER A 37 25.00 -16.86 -3.06
N ALA A 38 25.81 -17.57 -3.82
CA ALA A 38 27.04 -17.01 -4.41
C ALA A 38 26.73 -16.00 -5.51
N VAL A 39 25.73 -16.27 -6.35
CA VAL A 39 25.23 -15.30 -7.35
C VAL A 39 24.73 -14.03 -6.69
N HIS A 40 23.90 -14.15 -5.63
CA HIS A 40 23.45 -12.98 -4.87
C HIS A 40 24.61 -12.20 -4.26
N THR A 41 25.61 -12.89 -3.69
CA THR A 41 26.79 -12.25 -3.13
C THR A 41 27.52 -11.39 -4.17
N LEU A 42 27.77 -11.91 -5.37
CA LEU A 42 28.44 -11.19 -6.45
C LEU A 42 27.64 -9.94 -6.88
N VAL A 43 26.32 -10.08 -7.05
CA VAL A 43 25.44 -8.97 -7.44
C VAL A 43 25.40 -7.88 -6.36
N GLU A 44 25.29 -8.26 -5.09
CA GLU A 44 25.22 -7.32 -3.98
C GLU A 44 26.55 -6.55 -3.77
N ILE A 45 27.70 -7.22 -3.92
CA ILE A 45 29.00 -6.55 -3.91
C ILE A 45 29.13 -5.60 -5.11
N ALA A 46 28.65 -5.98 -6.29
CA ALA A 46 28.64 -5.08 -7.44
C ALA A 46 27.85 -3.80 -7.20
N LEU A 47 26.67 -3.91 -6.58
CA LEU A 47 25.79 -2.77 -6.28
C LEU A 47 26.38 -1.84 -5.22
N ARG A 48 27.04 -2.38 -4.21
CA ARG A 48 27.60 -1.60 -3.07
C ARG A 48 29.08 -1.26 -3.22
N LYS A 49 29.72 -1.74 -4.28
CA LYS A 49 31.15 -1.64 -4.59
C LYS A 49 32.05 -2.50 -3.69
N GLU A 50 31.79 -2.52 -2.40
CA GLU A 50 32.47 -3.38 -1.43
C GLU A 50 31.56 -3.78 -0.27
N MET A 51 31.81 -4.94 0.35
CA MET A 51 31.09 -5.44 1.53
C MET A 51 31.99 -6.28 2.41
N THR A 52 31.76 -6.21 3.72
CA THR A 52 32.40 -7.13 4.68
C THR A 52 31.68 -8.47 4.74
N ALA A 53 32.38 -9.51 5.20
CA ALA A 53 31.76 -10.83 5.43
C ALA A 53 30.59 -10.76 6.44
N SER A 54 30.66 -9.87 7.44
CA SER A 54 29.60 -9.65 8.41
C SER A 54 28.33 -9.07 7.77
N GLN A 55 28.47 -8.07 6.91
CA GLN A 55 27.37 -7.48 6.17
C GLN A 55 26.69 -8.52 5.26
N LEU A 56 27.48 -9.40 4.63
CA LEU A 56 26.94 -10.49 3.80
C LEU A 56 26.19 -11.54 4.63
N VAL A 57 26.64 -11.86 5.83
CA VAL A 57 25.91 -12.75 6.77
C VAL A 57 24.53 -12.17 7.09
N GLN A 58 24.48 -10.90 7.45
CA GLN A 58 23.22 -10.21 7.74
C GLN A 58 22.30 -10.13 6.52
N LEU A 59 22.84 -9.73 5.37
CA LEU A 59 22.08 -9.58 4.14
C LEU A 59 21.44 -10.89 3.68
N LEU A 60 22.25 -11.96 3.64
CA LEU A 60 21.83 -13.26 3.12
C LEU A 60 21.02 -14.09 4.12
N GLY A 61 21.08 -13.74 5.42
CA GLY A 61 20.46 -14.53 6.48
C GLY A 61 21.03 -15.95 6.60
N LEU A 62 22.32 -16.13 6.27
CA LEU A 62 23.00 -17.42 6.30
C LEU A 62 23.97 -17.51 7.48
N GLU A 63 24.23 -18.75 7.92
CA GLU A 63 25.22 -19.04 8.96
C GLU A 63 26.63 -18.56 8.54
N LYS A 64 27.35 -17.94 9.49
CA LYS A 64 28.71 -17.40 9.29
C LYS A 64 29.65 -18.41 8.64
N SER A 65 29.61 -19.68 9.05
CA SER A 65 30.41 -20.76 8.49
C SER A 65 30.11 -21.04 7.00
N SER A 66 28.84 -20.91 6.60
CA SER A 66 28.41 -21.10 5.21
C SER A 66 28.84 -19.95 4.33
N VAL A 67 28.72 -18.71 4.82
CA VAL A 67 29.21 -17.51 4.12
C VAL A 67 30.73 -17.58 3.97
N SER A 68 31.48 -17.88 5.02
CA SER A 68 32.94 -18.00 4.96
C SER A 68 33.41 -19.01 3.90
N ARG A 69 32.80 -20.20 3.85
CA ARG A 69 33.14 -21.22 2.83
C ARG A 69 32.80 -20.78 1.40
N MET A 70 31.68 -20.09 1.24
CA MET A 70 31.27 -19.54 -0.05
C MET A 70 32.25 -18.46 -0.54
N LEU A 71 32.63 -17.53 0.34
CA LEU A 71 33.58 -16.45 0.05
C LEU A 71 34.95 -17.02 -0.33
N ALA A 72 35.46 -17.98 0.44
CA ALA A 72 36.73 -18.64 0.11
C ALA A 72 36.72 -19.26 -1.29
N ARG A 73 35.60 -19.88 -1.71
CA ARG A 73 35.45 -20.44 -3.07
C ARG A 73 35.42 -19.34 -4.13
N LEU A 74 34.72 -18.21 -3.89
CA LEU A 74 34.67 -17.10 -4.84
C LEU A 74 36.02 -16.39 -4.98
N ILE A 75 36.78 -16.26 -3.89
CA ILE A 75 38.15 -15.74 -3.91
C ILE A 75 39.08 -16.68 -4.68
N ALA A 76 39.03 -17.98 -4.37
CA ALA A 76 39.83 -19.00 -5.07
C ALA A 76 39.48 -19.08 -6.58
N ALA A 77 38.23 -18.82 -6.94
CA ALA A 77 37.80 -18.73 -8.33
C ALA A 77 38.22 -17.42 -9.00
N GLY A 78 38.81 -16.48 -8.28
CA GLY A 78 39.22 -15.18 -8.80
C GLY A 78 38.07 -14.23 -9.11
N GLU A 79 36.90 -14.41 -8.53
CA GLU A 79 35.74 -13.54 -8.69
C GLU A 79 35.79 -12.36 -7.70
N LEU A 80 36.31 -12.61 -6.50
CA LEU A 80 36.44 -11.64 -5.41
C LEU A 80 37.90 -11.50 -4.99
N GLU A 81 38.23 -10.31 -4.48
CA GLU A 81 39.47 -10.03 -3.77
C GLU A 81 39.17 -9.40 -2.41
N GLU A 82 40.10 -9.63 -1.45
CA GLU A 82 40.08 -8.94 -0.14
C GLU A 82 40.84 -7.61 -0.25
N VAL A 83 40.20 -6.56 0.25
CA VAL A 83 40.79 -5.21 0.33
C VAL A 83 40.65 -4.69 1.77
N ILE A 84 41.47 -3.70 2.14
CA ILE A 84 41.25 -2.96 3.39
C ILE A 84 39.97 -2.13 3.23
N SER A 85 39.04 -2.22 4.19
CA SER A 85 37.79 -1.47 4.12
C SER A 85 38.03 0.04 4.05
N THR A 86 37.24 0.72 3.20
CA THR A 86 37.27 2.19 3.11
C THR A 86 36.62 2.86 4.32
N GLU A 87 35.73 2.15 5.04
CA GLU A 87 35.03 2.66 6.22
C GLU A 87 35.76 2.36 7.55
N ASP A 88 36.47 1.23 7.64
CA ASP A 88 37.24 0.84 8.82
C ASP A 88 38.53 0.14 8.38
N ALA A 89 39.67 0.82 8.52
CA ALA A 89 40.99 0.30 8.16
C ALA A 89 41.40 -1.00 8.91
N ARG A 90 40.67 -1.41 9.94
CA ARG A 90 40.87 -2.67 10.67
C ARG A 90 40.05 -3.82 10.12
N ALA A 91 39.06 -3.54 9.27
CA ALA A 91 38.17 -4.53 8.69
C ALA A 91 38.61 -4.88 7.26
N LYS A 92 38.49 -6.16 6.90
CA LYS A 92 38.62 -6.61 5.51
C LYS A 92 37.28 -6.52 4.80
N SER A 93 37.28 -5.87 3.65
CA SER A 93 36.17 -5.83 2.71
C SER A 93 36.44 -6.72 1.51
N LEU A 94 35.39 -7.09 0.81
CA LEU A 94 35.38 -7.89 -0.40
C LEU A 94 34.95 -7.01 -1.56
N ARG A 95 35.70 -7.09 -2.67
CA ARG A 95 35.44 -6.36 -3.91
C ARG A 95 35.44 -7.33 -5.08
N LEU A 96 34.72 -6.99 -6.14
CA LEU A 96 34.81 -7.75 -7.38
C LEU A 96 36.17 -7.52 -8.07
N THR A 97 36.73 -8.58 -8.61
CA THR A 97 37.84 -8.50 -9.58
C THR A 97 37.31 -8.14 -10.96
N ALA A 98 38.19 -7.92 -11.96
CA ALA A 98 37.79 -7.78 -13.36
C ALA A 98 36.94 -8.96 -13.83
N LYS A 99 37.33 -10.20 -13.49
CA LYS A 99 36.55 -11.42 -13.77
C LYS A 99 35.20 -11.40 -13.06
N GLY A 100 35.14 -10.97 -11.79
CA GLY A 100 33.88 -10.83 -11.06
C GLY A 100 32.91 -9.86 -11.75
N HIS A 101 33.40 -8.74 -12.24
CA HIS A 101 32.60 -7.81 -13.03
C HIS A 101 32.03 -8.41 -14.32
N GLU A 102 32.85 -9.17 -15.04
CA GLU A 102 32.36 -9.89 -16.25
C GLU A 102 31.30 -10.93 -15.90
N THR A 103 31.48 -11.67 -14.80
CA THR A 103 30.50 -12.66 -14.32
C THR A 103 29.18 -11.98 -13.94
N VAL A 104 29.21 -10.89 -13.20
CA VAL A 104 28.01 -10.11 -12.86
C VAL A 104 27.33 -9.54 -14.10
N SER A 105 28.09 -9.06 -15.08
CA SER A 105 27.51 -8.61 -16.36
C SER A 105 26.71 -9.70 -17.04
N LYS A 106 27.26 -10.94 -17.13
CA LYS A 106 26.55 -12.11 -17.69
C LYS A 106 25.27 -12.47 -16.89
N ILE A 107 25.37 -12.44 -15.55
CA ILE A 107 24.21 -12.66 -14.67
C ILE A 107 23.11 -11.64 -14.94
N ASN A 108 23.46 -10.35 -15.05
CA ASN A 108 22.52 -9.28 -15.32
C ASN A 108 21.85 -9.41 -16.69
N VAL A 109 22.62 -9.73 -17.74
CA VAL A 109 22.04 -9.97 -19.08
C VAL A 109 21.03 -11.12 -19.01
N PHE A 110 21.40 -12.25 -18.45
CA PHE A 110 20.51 -13.42 -18.31
C PHE A 110 19.23 -13.07 -17.51
N SER A 111 19.39 -12.38 -16.39
CA SER A 111 18.27 -11.99 -15.53
C SER A 111 17.33 -11.02 -16.21
N ASN A 112 17.87 -10.01 -16.90
CA ASN A 112 17.10 -9.02 -17.65
C ASN A 112 16.32 -9.66 -18.79
N GLU A 113 16.94 -10.54 -19.59
CA GLU A 113 16.28 -11.26 -20.69
C GLU A 113 15.12 -12.11 -20.16
N ARG A 114 15.29 -12.74 -19.00
CA ARG A 114 14.27 -13.54 -18.36
C ARG A 114 13.09 -12.71 -17.93
N VAL A 115 13.32 -11.56 -17.25
CA VAL A 115 12.27 -10.64 -16.86
C VAL A 115 11.54 -10.09 -18.08
N VAL A 116 12.27 -9.55 -19.07
CA VAL A 116 11.68 -9.04 -20.30
C VAL A 116 10.83 -10.11 -21.00
N THR A 117 11.33 -11.34 -21.10
CA THR A 117 10.59 -12.44 -21.71
C THR A 117 9.31 -12.78 -20.95
N ALA A 118 9.33 -12.72 -19.64
CA ALA A 118 8.15 -13.00 -18.81
C ALA A 118 7.07 -11.93 -18.97
N ILE A 119 7.46 -10.64 -19.03
CA ILE A 119 6.50 -9.55 -19.02
C ILE A 119 6.06 -9.05 -20.42
N LYS A 120 6.80 -9.41 -21.50
CA LYS A 120 6.53 -8.92 -22.86
C LYS A 120 5.12 -9.18 -23.40
N ARG A 121 4.42 -10.20 -22.83
CA ARG A 121 3.05 -10.56 -23.22
C ARG A 121 1.97 -9.86 -22.40
N LEU A 122 2.38 -9.07 -21.42
CA LEU A 122 1.49 -8.36 -20.51
C LEU A 122 1.27 -6.94 -21.00
N ALA A 123 0.07 -6.41 -20.79
CA ALA A 123 -0.22 -5.00 -21.05
C ALA A 123 0.61 -4.09 -20.12
N PRO A 124 0.94 -2.85 -20.52
CA PRO A 124 1.73 -1.92 -19.69
C PRO A 124 1.18 -1.74 -18.28
N ALA A 125 -0.14 -1.65 -18.10
CA ALA A 125 -0.78 -1.55 -16.80
C ALA A 125 -0.53 -2.78 -15.92
N GLN A 126 -0.50 -3.99 -16.50
CA GLN A 126 -0.19 -5.23 -15.77
C GLN A 126 1.30 -5.29 -15.37
N GLN A 127 2.20 -4.81 -16.24
CA GLN A 127 3.64 -4.71 -15.93
C GLN A 127 3.86 -3.77 -14.75
N GLN A 128 3.17 -2.63 -14.72
CA GLN A 128 3.21 -1.67 -13.62
C GLN A 128 2.67 -2.30 -12.31
N THR A 129 1.53 -2.99 -12.36
CA THR A 129 0.96 -3.69 -11.21
C THR A 129 1.93 -4.72 -10.61
N ILE A 130 2.65 -5.47 -11.46
CA ILE A 130 3.66 -6.45 -11.01
C ILE A 130 4.83 -5.74 -10.34
N SER A 131 5.35 -4.66 -10.95
CA SER A 131 6.45 -3.88 -10.40
C SER A 131 6.11 -3.33 -9.01
N GLU A 132 4.97 -2.68 -8.86
CA GLU A 132 4.48 -2.13 -7.60
C GLU A 132 4.24 -3.23 -6.57
N GLY A 133 3.53 -4.31 -6.93
CA GLY A 133 3.22 -5.42 -6.03
C GLY A 133 4.44 -6.15 -5.51
N LEU A 134 5.44 -6.42 -6.38
CA LEU A 134 6.70 -7.03 -5.98
C LEU A 134 7.52 -6.12 -5.06
N SER A 135 7.60 -4.83 -5.38
CA SER A 135 8.31 -3.85 -4.54
C SER A 135 7.68 -3.73 -3.16
N LEU A 136 6.36 -3.61 -3.08
CA LEU A 136 5.62 -3.55 -1.82
C LEU A 136 5.84 -4.81 -0.98
N TYR A 137 5.72 -6.00 -1.58
CA TYR A 137 5.88 -7.26 -0.85
C TYR A 137 7.32 -7.49 -0.41
N ALA A 138 8.32 -7.18 -1.24
CA ALA A 138 9.73 -7.29 -0.89
C ALA A 138 10.09 -6.35 0.27
N ASN A 139 9.63 -5.09 0.23
CA ASN A 139 9.85 -4.12 1.31
C ASN A 139 9.16 -4.54 2.61
N ALA A 140 7.95 -5.08 2.55
CA ALA A 140 7.26 -5.61 3.73
C ALA A 140 8.03 -6.78 4.38
N LEU A 141 8.57 -7.71 3.58
CA LEU A 141 9.41 -8.79 4.08
C LEU A 141 10.72 -8.28 4.70
N LEU A 142 11.35 -7.27 4.07
CA LEU A 142 12.55 -6.63 4.60
C LEU A 142 12.27 -5.97 5.95
N ALA A 143 11.21 -5.18 6.05
CA ALA A 143 10.78 -4.54 7.29
C ALA A 143 10.50 -5.56 8.41
N CYS A 144 9.83 -6.67 8.11
CA CYS A 144 9.62 -7.76 9.07
C CYS A 144 10.94 -8.36 9.60
N ARG A 145 11.96 -8.45 8.75
CA ARG A 145 13.28 -8.98 9.14
C ARG A 145 14.05 -8.00 10.03
N GLU A 146 13.99 -6.70 9.71
CA GLU A 146 14.74 -5.65 10.41
C GLU A 146 14.09 -5.23 11.74
N ALA A 147 12.76 -5.21 11.79
CA ALA A 147 12.01 -4.75 12.96
C ALA A 147 11.88 -5.79 14.09
N GLY A 148 12.30 -7.03 13.89
CA GLY A 148 12.25 -8.06 14.94
C GLY A 148 10.88 -8.24 15.63
N ASN A 149 9.79 -8.04 14.95
CA ASN A 149 8.37 -7.98 15.34
C ASN A 149 7.77 -6.57 15.57
N ASP A 150 8.54 -5.51 15.60
CA ASP A 150 8.01 -4.14 15.60
C ASP A 150 7.86 -3.63 14.17
N ILE A 151 6.81 -4.04 13.49
CA ILE A 151 6.41 -3.47 12.21
C ILE A 151 5.90 -2.06 12.50
N GLN A 152 6.70 -1.04 12.16
CA GLN A 152 6.15 0.32 11.99
C GLN A 152 5.23 0.25 10.78
N PRO A 153 3.93 0.48 10.93
CA PRO A 153 3.04 0.52 9.77
C PRO A 153 3.50 1.64 8.85
N ASP A 154 3.50 1.38 7.54
CA ASP A 154 3.64 2.41 6.50
C ASP A 154 2.90 3.68 6.93
N GLU A 155 3.58 4.82 6.86
CA GLU A 155 3.10 6.05 7.50
C GLU A 155 1.81 6.54 6.84
N LEU A 156 0.68 6.16 7.42
CA LEU A 156 -0.63 6.66 7.00
C LEU A 156 -0.74 8.13 7.35
N LYS A 157 -0.80 8.98 6.33
CA LYS A 157 -0.97 10.44 6.47
C LYS A 157 -2.42 10.83 6.22
N ILE A 158 -2.95 11.75 7.03
CA ILE A 158 -4.20 12.43 6.73
C ILE A 158 -3.84 13.79 6.11
N VAL A 159 -4.23 13.98 4.87
CA VAL A 159 -3.97 15.20 4.10
C VAL A 159 -5.29 15.95 3.92
N GLN A 160 -5.24 17.28 4.08
CA GLN A 160 -6.39 18.17 3.89
C GLN A 160 -6.36 18.78 2.50
N GLY A 161 -7.55 18.97 1.92
CA GLY A 161 -7.71 19.69 0.66
C GLY A 161 -7.51 18.84 -0.58
N TYR A 162 -7.34 19.51 -1.72
CA TYR A 162 -7.25 18.89 -3.02
C TYR A 162 -5.90 18.19 -3.27
N ILE A 163 -5.98 16.95 -3.75
CA ILE A 163 -4.84 16.23 -4.34
C ILE A 163 -5.22 15.85 -5.77
N PRO A 164 -4.35 16.05 -6.78
CA PRO A 164 -4.60 15.60 -8.15
C PRO A 164 -5.01 14.14 -8.22
N GLY A 165 -6.12 13.86 -8.93
CA GLY A 165 -6.67 12.50 -9.06
C GLY A 165 -7.67 12.09 -7.96
N MET A 166 -7.87 12.90 -6.90
CA MET A 166 -8.76 12.52 -5.79
C MET A 166 -10.20 12.26 -6.24
N ILE A 167 -10.75 13.05 -7.18
CA ILE A 167 -12.14 12.89 -7.65
C ILE A 167 -12.32 11.50 -8.25
N GLY A 168 -11.45 11.12 -9.18
CA GLY A 168 -11.49 9.80 -9.82
C GLY A 168 -11.27 8.66 -8.82
N ARG A 169 -10.32 8.83 -7.89
CA ARG A 169 -10.00 7.79 -6.91
C ARG A 169 -11.12 7.58 -5.88
N ILE A 170 -11.74 8.64 -5.40
CA ILE A 170 -12.87 8.53 -4.47
C ILE A 170 -14.08 7.90 -5.18
N ALA A 171 -14.36 8.30 -6.42
CA ALA A 171 -15.44 7.71 -7.21
C ALA A 171 -15.17 6.21 -7.47
N GLU A 172 -13.95 5.82 -7.82
CA GLU A 172 -13.53 4.43 -7.99
C GLU A 172 -13.74 3.59 -6.71
N MET A 173 -13.29 4.09 -5.55
CA MET A 173 -13.47 3.39 -4.27
C MET A 173 -14.94 3.18 -3.94
N HIS A 174 -15.79 4.19 -4.15
CA HIS A 174 -17.24 4.08 -3.95
C HIS A 174 -17.85 3.11 -4.96
N GLY A 175 -17.61 3.30 -6.26
CA GLY A 175 -18.15 2.46 -7.32
C GLY A 175 -17.80 0.99 -7.12
N SER A 176 -16.53 0.69 -6.88
CA SER A 176 -16.04 -0.68 -6.68
C SER A 176 -16.63 -1.34 -5.44
N TYR A 177 -16.63 -0.65 -4.29
CA TYR A 177 -17.17 -1.20 -3.05
C TYR A 177 -18.67 -1.44 -3.13
N TYR A 178 -19.43 -0.42 -3.50
CA TYR A 178 -20.90 -0.49 -3.50
C TYR A 178 -21.46 -1.39 -4.62
N SER A 179 -20.75 -1.52 -5.74
CA SER A 179 -21.08 -2.50 -6.77
C SER A 179 -20.93 -3.93 -6.27
N ARG A 180 -19.82 -4.25 -5.61
CA ARG A 180 -19.53 -5.59 -5.12
C ARG A 180 -20.42 -6.00 -3.95
N GLU A 181 -20.60 -5.11 -2.97
CA GLU A 181 -21.29 -5.44 -1.71
C GLU A 181 -22.80 -5.19 -1.77
N HIS A 182 -23.26 -4.28 -2.61
CA HIS A 182 -24.65 -3.80 -2.62
C HIS A 182 -25.29 -3.75 -4.01
N ASN A 183 -24.55 -4.19 -5.04
CA ASN A 183 -25.02 -4.23 -6.43
C ASN A 183 -25.44 -2.85 -6.99
N PHE A 184 -24.80 -1.77 -6.51
CA PHE A 184 -25.01 -0.43 -7.07
C PHE A 184 -24.29 -0.34 -8.43
N GLY A 185 -24.91 0.33 -9.38
CA GLY A 185 -24.42 0.42 -10.74
C GLY A 185 -23.93 1.81 -11.13
N ARG A 186 -23.81 2.00 -12.46
CA ARG A 186 -23.34 3.23 -13.09
C ARG A 186 -23.98 4.52 -12.56
N PHE A 187 -25.28 4.48 -12.23
CA PHE A 187 -25.99 5.65 -11.70
C PHE A 187 -25.36 6.16 -10.40
N PHE A 188 -25.06 5.27 -9.48
CA PHE A 188 -24.42 5.60 -8.20
C PHE A 188 -23.01 6.19 -8.42
N GLU A 189 -22.19 5.53 -9.23
CA GLU A 189 -20.82 5.99 -9.52
C GLU A 189 -20.82 7.38 -10.17
N ALA A 190 -21.70 7.59 -11.16
CA ALA A 190 -21.86 8.89 -11.81
C ALA A 190 -22.31 9.98 -10.83
N LYS A 191 -23.22 9.67 -9.90
CA LYS A 191 -23.67 10.59 -8.85
C LYS A 191 -22.57 10.96 -7.87
N VAL A 192 -21.72 10.01 -7.50
CA VAL A 192 -20.53 10.27 -6.65
C VAL A 192 -19.54 11.17 -7.40
N ALA A 193 -19.21 10.85 -8.64
CA ALA A 193 -18.24 11.59 -9.43
C ALA A 193 -18.68 13.03 -9.71
N SER A 194 -19.95 13.25 -10.13
CA SER A 194 -20.49 14.60 -10.39
C SER A 194 -20.56 15.42 -9.10
N GLY A 195 -21.04 14.85 -7.99
CA GLY A 195 -21.10 15.56 -6.72
C GLY A 195 -19.71 15.97 -6.20
N LEU A 196 -18.69 15.11 -6.37
CA LEU A 196 -17.30 15.45 -6.04
C LEU A 196 -16.75 16.57 -6.94
N ALA A 197 -17.07 16.56 -8.24
CA ALA A 197 -16.66 17.61 -9.16
C ALA A 197 -17.26 18.96 -8.76
N GLU A 198 -18.57 19.02 -8.53
CA GLU A 198 -19.28 20.21 -8.07
C GLU A 198 -18.73 20.72 -6.71
N PHE A 199 -18.49 19.84 -5.77
CA PHE A 199 -17.91 20.20 -4.47
C PHE A 199 -16.50 20.76 -4.60
N SER A 200 -15.69 20.24 -5.52
CA SER A 200 -14.30 20.69 -5.72
C SER A 200 -14.21 22.15 -6.17
N GLU A 201 -15.23 22.67 -6.87
CA GLU A 201 -15.29 24.09 -7.29
C GLU A 201 -15.45 25.06 -6.12
N ARG A 202 -15.94 24.58 -4.97
CA ARG A 202 -16.20 25.38 -3.76
C ARG A 202 -15.42 24.89 -2.55
N LEU A 203 -14.45 24.00 -2.75
CA LEU A 203 -13.65 23.41 -1.68
C LEU A 203 -12.84 24.43 -0.86
N GLU A 204 -12.44 25.54 -1.49
CA GLU A 204 -11.66 26.59 -0.82
C GLU A 204 -12.48 27.48 0.13
N LYS A 205 -13.82 27.33 0.16
CA LYS A 205 -14.66 28.09 1.08
C LYS A 205 -14.44 27.61 2.52
N PRO A 206 -14.42 28.53 3.51
CA PRO A 206 -14.10 28.19 4.90
C PRO A 206 -15.04 27.18 5.57
N CYS A 207 -16.26 27.00 5.03
CA CYS A 207 -17.23 26.03 5.53
C CYS A 207 -17.08 24.63 4.91
N ASN A 208 -16.19 24.48 3.94
CA ASN A 208 -15.97 23.23 3.19
C ASN A 208 -14.59 22.66 3.48
N GLN A 209 -14.49 21.33 3.59
CA GLN A 209 -13.20 20.65 3.74
C GLN A 209 -13.27 19.19 3.32
N ILE A 210 -12.16 18.65 2.82
CA ILE A 210 -11.98 17.24 2.56
C ILE A 210 -10.70 16.75 3.22
N TRP A 211 -10.74 15.54 3.78
CA TRP A 211 -9.58 14.83 4.31
C TRP A 211 -9.39 13.54 3.54
N LEU A 212 -8.15 13.28 3.16
CA LEU A 212 -7.73 12.11 2.42
C LEU A 212 -6.75 11.31 3.27
N ALA A 213 -7.03 10.03 3.46
CA ALA A 213 -6.06 9.10 4.00
C ALA A 213 -5.14 8.65 2.87
N VAL A 214 -3.85 8.92 2.99
CA VAL A 214 -2.83 8.59 1.98
C VAL A 214 -1.85 7.60 2.59
N LEU A 215 -1.63 6.50 1.88
CA LEU A 215 -0.69 5.43 2.22
C LEU A 215 0.15 5.12 0.99
N ASN A 216 1.48 5.27 1.09
CA ASN A 216 2.39 5.06 -0.04
C ASN A 216 1.96 5.84 -1.29
N ASP A 217 1.72 7.15 -1.14
CA ASP A 217 1.28 8.09 -2.17
C ASP A 217 -0.07 7.75 -2.85
N LYS A 218 -0.78 6.74 -2.32
CA LYS A 218 -2.10 6.35 -2.82
C LYS A 218 -3.20 6.79 -1.84
N ILE A 219 -4.26 7.41 -2.36
CA ILE A 219 -5.45 7.71 -1.57
C ILE A 219 -6.16 6.40 -1.25
N VAL A 220 -6.29 6.09 0.05
CA VAL A 220 -6.92 4.88 0.59
C VAL A 220 -8.15 5.15 1.42
N GLY A 221 -8.55 6.40 1.55
CA GLY A 221 -9.78 6.79 2.22
C GLY A 221 -10.06 8.27 2.09
N SER A 222 -11.31 8.66 2.31
CA SER A 222 -11.76 10.05 2.27
C SER A 222 -12.91 10.31 3.22
N VAL A 223 -13.10 11.57 3.60
CA VAL A 223 -14.30 12.14 4.18
C VAL A 223 -14.35 13.63 3.83
N ALA A 224 -15.51 14.17 3.53
CA ALA A 224 -15.70 15.59 3.29
C ALA A 224 -16.80 16.17 4.17
N ILE A 225 -16.66 17.45 4.48
CA ILE A 225 -17.68 18.30 5.08
C ILE A 225 -18.06 19.39 4.08
N ASP A 226 -19.34 19.42 3.76
CA ASP A 226 -19.97 20.38 2.88
C ASP A 226 -20.91 21.27 3.69
N GLY A 227 -20.51 22.51 3.92
CA GLY A 227 -21.26 23.48 4.73
C GLY A 227 -22.22 24.33 3.90
N GLU A 228 -22.41 24.04 2.62
CA GLU A 228 -23.31 24.78 1.73
C GLU A 228 -24.44 23.92 1.12
N ASP A 229 -24.40 22.62 1.35
CA ASP A 229 -25.35 21.67 0.78
C ASP A 229 -26.71 21.65 1.52
N LEU A 230 -26.74 22.23 2.72
CA LEU A 230 -27.90 22.24 3.61
C LEU A 230 -28.24 23.68 4.08
N ALA A 231 -29.06 23.80 5.12
CA ALA A 231 -29.41 25.08 5.70
C ALA A 231 -28.17 25.78 6.33
N PRO A 232 -28.17 27.12 6.41
CA PRO A 232 -27.08 27.87 7.03
C PRO A 232 -26.79 27.40 8.47
N GLY A 233 -25.53 27.12 8.77
CA GLY A 233 -25.11 26.59 10.06
C GLY A 233 -25.22 25.07 10.23
N GLU A 234 -25.66 24.36 9.21
CA GLU A 234 -25.66 22.89 9.15
C GLU A 234 -24.63 22.38 8.14
N ALA A 235 -24.03 21.24 8.42
CA ALA A 235 -23.02 20.62 7.57
C ALA A 235 -23.46 19.22 7.11
N HIS A 236 -23.09 18.88 5.88
CA HIS A 236 -23.28 17.54 5.30
C HIS A 236 -21.93 16.78 5.29
N LEU A 237 -21.87 15.69 6.03
CA LEU A 237 -20.74 14.74 5.96
C LEU A 237 -20.93 13.82 4.75
N ARG A 238 -19.98 13.88 3.81
CA ARG A 238 -20.07 13.21 2.51
C ARG A 238 -18.84 12.37 2.20
N TRP A 239 -18.96 11.47 1.25
CA TRP A 239 -17.87 10.67 0.64
C TRP A 239 -16.93 10.02 1.67
N PHE A 240 -17.52 9.51 2.74
CA PHE A 240 -16.79 8.71 3.71
C PHE A 240 -16.60 7.29 3.19
N ILE A 241 -15.39 6.95 2.79
CA ILE A 241 -15.02 5.66 2.24
C ILE A 241 -13.61 5.27 2.67
N LEU A 242 -13.35 3.98 2.76
CA LEU A 242 -12.03 3.38 2.94
C LEU A 242 -11.82 2.28 1.93
N ASP A 243 -10.62 2.19 1.38
CA ASP A 243 -10.19 1.05 0.59
C ASP A 243 -10.22 -0.25 1.43
N ASP A 244 -10.46 -1.39 0.79
CA ASP A 244 -10.71 -2.67 1.49
C ASP A 244 -9.56 -3.06 2.43
N GLY A 245 -8.32 -2.88 2.01
CA GLY A 245 -7.13 -3.20 2.81
C GLY A 245 -6.90 -2.31 4.04
N CYS A 246 -7.63 -1.19 4.17
CA CYS A 246 -7.43 -0.21 5.24
C CYS A 246 -8.51 -0.21 6.32
N ARG A 247 -9.50 -1.12 6.21
CA ARG A 247 -10.57 -1.26 7.21
C ARG A 247 -10.08 -2.01 8.43
N GLY A 248 -10.63 -1.65 9.59
CA GLY A 248 -10.25 -2.28 10.87
C GLY A 248 -8.96 -1.75 11.51
N HIS A 249 -8.20 -0.89 10.84
CA HIS A 249 -6.91 -0.34 11.31
C HIS A 249 -7.03 1.09 11.88
N GLY A 250 -8.22 1.54 12.23
CA GLY A 250 -8.45 2.85 12.85
C GLY A 250 -8.43 4.05 11.88
N VAL A 251 -8.22 3.83 10.57
CA VAL A 251 -8.16 4.91 9.56
C VAL A 251 -9.45 5.72 9.51
N GLY A 252 -10.61 5.07 9.50
CA GLY A 252 -11.90 5.73 9.50
C GLY A 252 -12.13 6.60 10.73
N LYS A 253 -11.63 6.15 11.90
CA LYS A 253 -11.67 6.94 13.14
C LYS A 253 -10.80 8.19 13.03
N LYS A 254 -9.61 8.11 12.43
CA LYS A 254 -8.73 9.26 12.20
C LYS A 254 -9.41 10.28 11.28
N LEU A 255 -9.98 9.85 10.15
CA LEU A 255 -10.70 10.73 9.22
C LEU A 255 -11.89 11.42 9.88
N LEU A 256 -12.77 10.68 10.56
CA LEU A 256 -13.91 11.26 11.26
C LEU A 256 -13.51 12.22 12.38
N ASN A 257 -12.41 11.94 13.06
CA ASN A 257 -11.88 12.83 14.09
C ASN A 257 -11.54 14.21 13.52
N GLU A 258 -10.86 14.26 12.37
CA GLU A 258 -10.54 15.52 11.69
C GLU A 258 -11.81 16.24 11.23
N ALA A 259 -12.75 15.52 10.62
CA ALA A 259 -14.02 16.09 10.17
C ALA A 259 -14.84 16.67 11.32
N MET A 260 -14.94 15.96 12.44
CA MET A 260 -15.70 16.46 13.61
C MET A 260 -15.01 17.65 14.30
N ARG A 261 -13.69 17.64 14.42
CA ARG A 261 -12.93 18.81 14.93
C ARG A 261 -13.18 20.05 14.07
N PHE A 262 -13.19 19.88 12.75
CA PHE A 262 -13.51 20.97 11.84
C PHE A 262 -14.93 21.48 12.06
N CYS A 263 -15.93 20.60 12.12
CA CYS A 263 -17.31 21.00 12.34
C CYS A 263 -17.49 21.77 13.65
N ASP A 264 -16.86 21.30 14.73
CA ASP A 264 -16.93 21.95 16.05
C ASP A 264 -16.23 23.33 16.03
N SER A 265 -15.09 23.44 15.32
CA SER A 265 -14.35 24.70 15.18
C SER A 265 -15.06 25.71 14.28
N ALA A 266 -15.67 25.24 13.19
CA ALA A 266 -16.45 26.09 12.27
C ALA A 266 -17.79 26.54 12.86
N GLY A 267 -18.22 25.95 13.98
CA GLY A 267 -19.40 26.36 14.71
C GLY A 267 -20.72 25.85 14.13
N PHE A 268 -20.70 24.78 13.35
CA PHE A 268 -21.93 24.15 12.86
C PHE A 268 -22.82 23.70 14.03
N SER A 269 -24.13 24.00 13.94
CA SER A 269 -25.14 23.60 14.92
C SER A 269 -25.49 22.12 14.81
N ALA A 270 -25.43 21.59 13.60
CA ALA A 270 -25.70 20.18 13.32
C ALA A 270 -24.83 19.67 12.15
N VAL A 271 -24.52 18.39 12.18
CA VAL A 271 -23.88 17.65 11.08
C VAL A 271 -24.79 16.50 10.69
N HIS A 272 -25.13 16.41 9.42
CA HIS A 272 -25.99 15.39 8.85
C HIS A 272 -25.22 14.45 7.94
N LEU A 273 -25.64 13.20 7.85
CA LEU A 273 -25.17 12.26 6.86
C LEU A 273 -26.31 11.35 6.41
N TRP A 274 -26.22 10.90 5.17
CA TRP A 274 -27.15 9.94 4.58
C TRP A 274 -26.43 8.62 4.29
N THR A 275 -27.09 7.54 4.65
CA THR A 275 -26.59 6.17 4.51
C THR A 275 -27.76 5.21 4.33
N PHE A 276 -27.54 3.91 4.47
CA PHE A 276 -28.60 2.91 4.42
C PHE A 276 -28.33 1.76 5.42
N ASN A 277 -29.36 0.98 5.69
CA ASN A 277 -29.43 0.05 6.83
C ASN A 277 -28.41 -1.09 6.83
N LYS A 278 -27.74 -1.39 5.69
CA LYS A 278 -26.77 -2.49 5.60
C LYS A 278 -25.34 -2.14 6.01
N LEU A 279 -25.03 -0.87 6.24
CA LEU A 279 -23.68 -0.39 6.57
C LEU A 279 -23.44 -0.39 8.10
N THR A 280 -23.57 -1.56 8.75
CA THR A 280 -23.53 -1.69 10.22
C THR A 280 -22.22 -1.22 10.86
N ALA A 281 -21.07 -1.42 10.22
CA ALA A 281 -19.78 -0.97 10.73
C ALA A 281 -19.66 0.57 10.70
N ALA A 282 -20.09 1.21 9.62
CA ALA A 282 -20.11 2.66 9.48
C ALA A 282 -21.10 3.28 10.48
N ARG A 283 -22.29 2.69 10.65
CA ARG A 283 -23.28 3.12 11.64
C ARG A 283 -22.70 3.13 13.05
N ARG A 284 -22.08 2.04 13.52
CA ARG A 284 -21.44 1.99 14.84
C ARG A 284 -20.39 3.08 15.02
N LEU A 285 -19.65 3.36 13.97
CA LEU A 285 -18.64 4.43 13.98
C LEU A 285 -19.30 5.80 14.10
N TYR A 286 -20.33 6.10 13.33
CA TYR A 286 -21.09 7.36 13.44
C TYR A 286 -21.72 7.53 14.84
N GLU A 287 -22.37 6.50 15.36
CA GLU A 287 -22.95 6.52 16.71
C GLU A 287 -21.90 6.82 17.80
N SER A 288 -20.66 6.31 17.63
CA SER A 288 -19.56 6.60 18.57
C SER A 288 -19.06 8.06 18.55
N TYR A 289 -19.46 8.84 17.53
CA TYR A 289 -19.22 10.28 17.42
C TYR A 289 -20.46 11.13 17.75
N GLY A 290 -21.49 10.54 18.33
CA GLY A 290 -22.71 11.24 18.76
C GLY A 290 -23.75 11.45 17.68
N PHE A 291 -23.63 10.77 16.53
CA PHE A 291 -24.68 10.76 15.52
C PHE A 291 -25.84 9.84 15.99
N THR A 292 -27.05 10.32 15.81
CA THR A 292 -28.28 9.56 16.10
C THR A 292 -29.11 9.40 14.83
N LEU A 293 -29.77 8.25 14.68
CA LEU A 293 -30.72 8.01 13.60
C LEU A 293 -31.94 8.90 13.79
N VAL A 294 -32.21 9.80 12.84
CA VAL A 294 -33.35 10.74 12.92
C VAL A 294 -34.46 10.40 11.92
N LYS A 295 -34.14 9.71 10.82
CA LYS A 295 -35.11 9.35 9.82
C LYS A 295 -34.69 8.09 9.08
N GLU A 296 -35.70 7.25 8.73
CA GLU A 296 -35.54 6.07 7.91
C GLU A 296 -36.72 5.96 6.96
N TRP A 297 -36.47 5.61 5.67
CA TRP A 297 -37.49 5.51 4.64
C TRP A 297 -37.03 4.60 3.50
N GLU A 298 -37.98 4.06 2.74
CA GLU A 298 -37.65 3.42 1.46
C GLU A 298 -37.39 4.50 0.39
N GLY A 299 -36.24 4.43 -0.26
CA GLY A 299 -35.81 5.37 -1.26
C GLY A 299 -34.92 4.76 -2.32
N ASP A 300 -34.71 5.48 -3.41
CA ASP A 300 -33.95 5.03 -4.58
C ASP A 300 -32.89 6.05 -5.01
N GLN A 301 -32.51 6.96 -4.13
CA GLN A 301 -31.60 8.06 -4.45
C GLN A 301 -30.21 7.59 -4.98
N TRP A 302 -29.85 6.34 -4.75
CA TRP A 302 -28.60 5.74 -5.24
C TRP A 302 -28.83 4.73 -6.39
N GLY A 303 -30.02 4.77 -7.02
CA GLY A 303 -30.35 3.96 -8.19
C GLY A 303 -30.84 2.54 -7.88
N SER A 304 -31.14 2.24 -6.61
CA SER A 304 -31.71 0.98 -6.16
C SER A 304 -32.64 1.26 -4.99
N LEU A 305 -33.79 0.58 -4.93
CA LEU A 305 -34.72 0.70 -3.79
C LEU A 305 -34.09 0.06 -2.55
N ILE A 306 -33.86 0.87 -1.54
CA ILE A 306 -33.24 0.45 -0.27
C ILE A 306 -33.80 1.24 0.90
N THR A 307 -33.61 0.75 2.12
CA THR A 307 -33.96 1.49 3.33
C THR A 307 -32.88 2.54 3.61
N GLU A 308 -33.15 3.77 3.26
CA GLU A 308 -32.29 4.91 3.47
C GLU A 308 -32.39 5.42 4.89
N GLN A 309 -31.29 5.95 5.41
CA GLN A 309 -31.16 6.44 6.79
C GLN A 309 -30.48 7.80 6.80
N GLN A 310 -31.04 8.72 7.59
CA GLN A 310 -30.41 9.99 7.93
C GLN A 310 -29.97 9.97 9.40
N PHE A 311 -28.71 10.28 9.62
CA PHE A 311 -28.15 10.48 10.95
C PHE A 311 -27.78 11.95 11.16
N THR A 312 -27.97 12.42 12.38
CA THR A 312 -27.65 13.80 12.77
C THR A 312 -26.85 13.80 14.07
N ARG A 313 -25.80 14.64 14.10
CA ARG A 313 -25.06 14.98 15.31
C ARG A 313 -25.29 16.47 15.59
N HIS A 314 -25.79 16.80 16.78
CA HIS A 314 -25.90 18.18 17.25
C HIS A 314 -24.65 18.62 18.01
N ARG A 315 -24.33 19.91 17.95
CA ARG A 315 -23.20 20.48 18.68
C ARG A 315 -23.42 20.35 20.19
N GLY A 316 -22.43 19.78 20.90
CA GLY A 316 -22.49 19.59 22.35
C GLY A 316 -23.21 18.32 22.82
N ALA A 317 -23.47 17.40 21.90
CA ALA A 317 -23.97 16.08 22.24
C ALA A 317 -22.83 15.10 22.63
#